data_83a2d4569027e1a2ddd5f3154302b318
#
_entry.id   83a2d4569027e1a2ddd5f3154302b318
#
_cell.length_a   1.000
_cell.length_b   1.000
_cell.length_c   1.000
_cell.angle_alpha   90.00
_cell.angle_beta   90.00
_cell.angle_gamma   90.00
#
_symmetry.space_group_name_H-M   'P 1'
#
loop_
_entity.id
_entity.type
_entity.pdbx_description
1 polymer ?
#
loop_
_entity_poly.entity_id
_entity_poly.type
_entity_poly.pdbx_seq_one_letter_code
_entity_poly.pdbx_strand_id
1 'polypeptide(L)'
;MGELDNAVAVITGAARGQGRSHAVALAEQGADIIAVDICADIDTIPYPLATKSDLDTTAERVQAAGRKVVPVVADVRDLAGLEAGVQAGIDALGEIDIVIANAGVVAIGDTQTRAEPLFTTIVDTNLTGAWHTLLATVPSIIRKGRGGSVVLVSSSQGLIGRGGDGSAAMFAYAASKHGVVGLMRSAANAYAPHKIRVNTVNPSGVATPMILNDFVINGMTENPNPAVAQTLLPDVALVESQDVTEAVLWLVSPRARYVTGITVPVDAGHVVM
;
A
#
# COMPACT_ATOMS: atom_id res chain seq x y z
N MET A 1 -2.13 17.62 -20.71
CA MET A 1 -1.90 17.89 -19.29
C MET A 1 -2.65 16.84 -18.52
N GLY A 2 -1.94 16.12 -17.65
CA GLY A 2 -2.53 15.11 -16.78
C GLY A 2 -3.28 15.72 -15.59
N GLU A 3 -4.15 14.95 -14.93
CA GLU A 3 -4.90 15.45 -13.75
C GLU A 3 -4.01 15.74 -12.53
N LEU A 4 -2.76 15.22 -12.52
CA LEU A 4 -1.80 15.33 -11.43
C LEU A 4 -0.53 16.12 -11.83
N ASP A 5 -0.61 16.95 -12.87
CA ASP A 5 0.52 17.76 -13.33
C ASP A 5 1.11 18.60 -12.18
N ASN A 6 2.44 18.50 -12.03
CA ASN A 6 3.22 19.15 -10.96
C ASN A 6 2.92 18.68 -9.53
N ALA A 7 2.24 17.58 -9.34
CA ALA A 7 2.12 16.95 -8.04
C ALA A 7 3.38 16.12 -7.72
N VAL A 8 3.72 16.02 -6.43
CA VAL A 8 4.73 15.10 -5.91
C VAL A 8 4.03 14.01 -5.10
N ALA A 9 4.24 12.76 -5.47
CA ALA A 9 3.65 11.60 -4.82
C ALA A 9 4.70 10.72 -4.14
N VAL A 10 4.46 10.34 -2.88
CA VAL A 10 5.23 9.31 -2.16
C VAL A 10 4.47 7.99 -2.20
N ILE A 11 5.14 6.92 -2.60
CA ILE A 11 4.57 5.57 -2.60
C ILE A 11 5.51 4.64 -1.83
N THR A 12 5.01 3.97 -0.79
CA THR A 12 5.76 2.92 -0.08
C THR A 12 5.44 1.53 -0.63
N GLY A 13 6.42 0.61 -0.62
CA GLY A 13 6.31 -0.68 -1.30
C GLY A 13 6.26 -0.53 -2.82
N ALA A 14 7.04 0.42 -3.36
CA ALA A 14 6.95 0.86 -4.75
C ALA A 14 7.70 -0.02 -5.75
N ALA A 15 8.52 -0.96 -5.30
CA ALA A 15 9.42 -1.70 -6.17
C ALA A 15 8.70 -2.70 -7.11
N ARG A 16 7.52 -3.23 -6.71
CA ARG A 16 6.78 -4.21 -7.51
C ARG A 16 5.27 -4.19 -7.23
N GLY A 17 4.50 -5.03 -7.93
CA GLY A 17 3.06 -5.23 -7.69
C GLY A 17 2.26 -3.93 -7.73
N GLN A 18 1.37 -3.76 -6.74
CA GLN A 18 0.48 -2.60 -6.66
C GLN A 18 1.27 -1.28 -6.58
N GLY A 19 2.31 -1.21 -5.73
CA GLY A 19 3.09 0.02 -5.56
C GLY A 19 3.75 0.49 -6.85
N ARG A 20 4.31 -0.42 -7.67
CA ARG A 20 4.81 -0.10 -9.01
C ARG A 20 3.69 0.38 -9.93
N SER A 21 2.54 -0.30 -9.92
CA SER A 21 1.38 0.08 -10.72
C SER A 21 0.92 1.50 -10.37
N HIS A 22 0.81 1.82 -9.08
CA HIS A 22 0.48 3.17 -8.61
C HIS A 22 1.51 4.21 -9.07
N ALA A 23 2.81 3.93 -8.89
CA ALA A 23 3.87 4.85 -9.25
C ALA A 23 3.85 5.21 -10.75
N VAL A 24 3.71 4.21 -11.61
CA VAL A 24 3.67 4.40 -13.06
C VAL A 24 2.42 5.17 -13.48
N ALA A 25 1.24 4.76 -12.99
CA ALA A 25 -0.01 5.39 -13.37
C ALA A 25 -0.12 6.86 -12.87
N LEU A 26 0.39 7.17 -11.65
CA LEU A 26 0.45 8.55 -11.18
C LEU A 26 1.41 9.39 -12.04
N ALA A 27 2.54 8.81 -12.47
CA ALA A 27 3.48 9.46 -13.37
C ALA A 27 2.84 9.74 -14.74
N GLU A 28 2.10 8.81 -15.32
CA GLU A 28 1.35 8.99 -16.56
C GLU A 28 0.32 10.12 -16.46
N GLN A 29 -0.20 10.39 -15.25
CA GLN A 29 -1.07 11.53 -14.96
C GLN A 29 -0.33 12.82 -14.62
N GLY A 30 1.01 12.83 -14.66
CA GLY A 30 1.83 14.03 -14.52
C GLY A 30 2.49 14.25 -13.15
N ALA A 31 2.43 13.29 -12.24
CA ALA A 31 3.08 13.38 -10.93
C ALA A 31 4.57 13.00 -10.99
N ASP A 32 5.42 13.68 -10.22
CA ASP A 32 6.77 13.24 -9.89
C ASP A 32 6.72 12.29 -8.68
N ILE A 33 7.60 11.29 -8.62
CA ILE A 33 7.46 10.15 -7.72
C ILE A 33 8.65 10.04 -6.75
N ILE A 34 8.37 9.92 -5.45
CA ILE A 34 9.29 9.41 -4.43
C ILE A 34 8.90 7.94 -4.20
N ALA A 35 9.70 7.03 -4.74
CA ALA A 35 9.42 5.59 -4.73
C ALA A 35 10.21 4.91 -3.61
N VAL A 36 9.53 4.51 -2.54
CA VAL A 36 10.15 3.93 -1.34
C VAL A 36 9.92 2.43 -1.30
N ASP A 37 10.97 1.65 -1.05
CA ASP A 37 10.88 0.20 -0.81
C ASP A 37 12.04 -0.27 0.09
N ILE A 38 11.85 -1.35 0.84
CA ILE A 38 12.89 -1.92 1.68
C ILE A 38 14.01 -2.55 0.84
N CYS A 39 13.68 -3.12 -0.33
CA CYS A 39 14.60 -3.82 -1.24
C CYS A 39 15.45 -4.91 -0.57
N ALA A 40 14.91 -5.58 0.43
CA ALA A 40 15.56 -6.63 1.18
C ALA A 40 14.54 -7.63 1.72
N ASP A 41 14.96 -8.86 1.92
CA ASP A 41 14.15 -9.88 2.58
C ASP A 41 14.00 -9.58 4.08
N ILE A 42 12.91 -10.08 4.66
CA ILE A 42 12.65 -10.05 6.11
C ILE A 42 12.65 -11.50 6.59
N ASP A 43 13.50 -11.84 7.52
CA ASP A 43 13.77 -13.23 7.97
C ASP A 43 12.50 -14.02 8.35
N THR A 44 11.48 -13.32 8.84
CA THR A 44 10.21 -13.94 9.24
C THR A 44 9.23 -14.15 8.09
N ILE A 45 9.45 -13.49 6.95
CA ILE A 45 8.59 -13.62 5.77
C ILE A 45 9.12 -14.75 4.88
N PRO A 46 8.32 -15.77 4.59
CA PRO A 46 8.79 -17.01 4.00
C PRO A 46 8.87 -17.01 2.46
N TYR A 47 8.85 -15.84 1.82
CA TYR A 47 9.00 -15.69 0.37
C TYR A 47 9.86 -14.47 0.05
N PRO A 48 10.54 -14.46 -1.12
CA PRO A 48 11.40 -13.33 -1.51
C PRO A 48 10.63 -12.02 -1.62
N LEU A 49 11.17 -10.96 -1.04
CA LEU A 49 10.66 -9.61 -1.19
C LEU A 49 11.26 -8.93 -2.44
N ALA A 50 10.95 -7.65 -2.63
CA ALA A 50 11.47 -6.88 -3.75
C ALA A 50 12.97 -6.62 -3.60
N THR A 51 13.65 -6.51 -4.72
CA THR A 51 15.07 -6.20 -4.81
C THR A 51 15.32 -4.74 -5.21
N LYS A 52 16.56 -4.28 -5.08
CA LYS A 52 16.96 -2.96 -5.62
C LYS A 52 16.70 -2.86 -7.13
N SER A 53 16.95 -3.94 -7.89
CA SER A 53 16.66 -4.00 -9.32
C SER A 53 15.17 -3.83 -9.64
N ASP A 54 14.28 -4.34 -8.77
CA ASP A 54 12.84 -4.11 -8.92
C ASP A 54 12.48 -2.64 -8.74
N LEU A 55 13.10 -1.95 -7.78
CA LEU A 55 12.89 -0.52 -7.56
C LEU A 55 13.46 0.30 -8.72
N ASP A 56 14.62 -0.07 -9.24
CA ASP A 56 15.21 0.57 -10.43
C ASP A 56 14.30 0.42 -11.65
N THR A 57 13.71 -0.76 -11.86
CA THR A 57 12.71 -0.99 -12.92
C THR A 57 11.49 -0.07 -12.75
N THR A 58 11.04 0.19 -11.53
CA THR A 58 9.96 1.14 -11.29
C THR A 58 10.39 2.56 -11.66
N ALA A 59 11.60 2.96 -11.27
CA ALA A 59 12.15 4.27 -11.62
C ALA A 59 12.26 4.47 -13.14
N GLU A 60 12.76 3.47 -13.86
CA GLU A 60 12.85 3.50 -15.33
C GLU A 60 11.47 3.70 -15.99
N ARG A 61 10.44 3.02 -15.50
CA ARG A 61 9.07 3.17 -16.02
C ARG A 61 8.48 4.56 -15.75
N VAL A 62 8.71 5.12 -14.58
CA VAL A 62 8.32 6.51 -14.26
C VAL A 62 9.04 7.51 -15.16
N GLN A 63 10.35 7.32 -15.41
CA GLN A 63 11.11 8.14 -16.33
C GLN A 63 10.62 8.01 -17.77
N ALA A 64 10.23 6.81 -18.20
CA ALA A 64 9.64 6.57 -19.52
C ALA A 64 8.29 7.30 -19.71
N ALA A 65 7.54 7.52 -18.62
CA ALA A 65 6.35 8.37 -18.61
C ALA A 65 6.68 9.88 -18.62
N GLY A 66 7.96 10.26 -18.71
CA GLY A 66 8.42 11.64 -18.78
C GLY A 66 8.44 12.38 -17.44
N ARG A 67 8.41 11.65 -16.31
CA ARG A 67 8.37 12.23 -14.96
C ARG A 67 9.67 11.98 -14.20
N LYS A 68 9.91 12.81 -13.17
CA LYS A 68 11.04 12.63 -12.28
C LYS A 68 10.72 11.59 -11.23
N VAL A 69 11.75 10.86 -10.81
CA VAL A 69 11.64 9.87 -9.72
C VAL A 69 12.86 9.91 -8.82
N VAL A 70 12.63 9.79 -7.52
CA VAL A 70 13.66 9.54 -6.51
C VAL A 70 13.40 8.16 -5.91
N PRO A 71 14.20 7.14 -6.26
CA PRO A 71 14.13 5.84 -5.61
C PRO A 71 14.80 5.92 -4.23
N VAL A 72 14.08 5.47 -3.20
CA VAL A 72 14.50 5.46 -1.80
C VAL A 72 14.49 4.03 -1.27
N VAL A 73 15.64 3.54 -0.81
CA VAL A 73 15.72 2.27 -0.08
C VAL A 73 15.55 2.56 1.41
N ALA A 74 14.38 2.20 1.95
CA ALA A 74 14.07 2.38 3.37
C ALA A 74 13.01 1.37 3.84
N ASP A 75 13.16 0.92 5.10
CA ASP A 75 12.18 0.07 5.77
C ASP A 75 11.14 0.96 6.47
N VAL A 76 9.86 0.77 6.18
CA VAL A 76 8.77 1.53 6.82
C VAL A 76 8.67 1.29 8.34
N ARG A 77 9.30 0.22 8.86
CA ARG A 77 9.40 -0.06 10.30
C ARG A 77 10.43 0.83 10.99
N ASP A 78 11.42 1.35 10.25
CA ASP A 78 12.42 2.32 10.73
C ASP A 78 11.99 3.75 10.37
N LEU A 79 11.39 4.44 11.35
CA LEU A 79 10.92 5.81 11.14
C LEU A 79 12.04 6.76 10.74
N ALA A 80 13.21 6.68 11.38
CA ALA A 80 14.30 7.62 11.13
C ALA A 80 14.87 7.45 9.71
N GLY A 81 15.06 6.20 9.26
CA GLY A 81 15.49 5.89 7.90
C GLY A 81 14.46 6.31 6.86
N LEU A 82 13.17 6.11 7.15
CA LEU A 82 12.07 6.54 6.27
C LEU A 82 12.02 8.07 6.16
N GLU A 83 12.08 8.80 7.27
CA GLU A 83 12.08 10.27 7.28
C GLU A 83 13.26 10.85 6.49
N ALA A 84 14.46 10.29 6.67
CA ALA A 84 15.65 10.73 5.94
C ALA A 84 15.50 10.50 4.42
N GLY A 85 14.99 9.33 4.02
CA GLY A 85 14.76 9.02 2.62
C GLY A 85 13.68 9.88 1.98
N VAL A 86 12.56 10.11 2.67
CA VAL A 86 11.48 11.00 2.20
C VAL A 86 11.97 12.44 2.08
N GLN A 87 12.77 12.91 3.06
CA GLN A 87 13.33 14.27 3.00
C GLN A 87 14.25 14.47 1.80
N ALA A 88 15.10 13.49 1.48
CA ALA A 88 15.93 13.55 0.26
C ALA A 88 15.06 13.64 -1.02
N GLY A 89 13.93 12.95 -1.05
CA GLY A 89 12.96 13.07 -2.13
C GLY A 89 12.32 14.47 -2.20
N ILE A 90 11.94 15.04 -1.06
CA ILE A 90 11.40 16.41 -0.97
C ILE A 90 12.42 17.45 -1.46
N ASP A 91 13.67 17.30 -1.05
CA ASP A 91 14.76 18.21 -1.47
C ASP A 91 14.95 18.20 -3.00
N ALA A 92 14.72 17.06 -3.64
CA ALA A 92 14.88 16.89 -5.09
C ALA A 92 13.64 17.29 -5.92
N LEU A 93 12.43 17.03 -5.40
CA LEU A 93 11.18 17.16 -6.17
C LEU A 93 10.24 18.25 -5.64
N GLY A 94 10.45 18.71 -4.42
CA GLY A 94 9.58 19.67 -3.73
C GLY A 94 8.59 19.00 -2.77
N GLU A 95 7.77 19.84 -2.13
CA GLU A 95 6.79 19.40 -1.11
C GLU A 95 5.72 18.47 -1.67
N ILE A 96 5.32 17.49 -0.86
CA ILE A 96 4.40 16.39 -1.20
C ILE A 96 2.97 16.89 -1.39
N ASP A 97 2.23 16.28 -2.32
CA ASP A 97 0.78 16.44 -2.54
C ASP A 97 0.02 15.14 -2.25
N ILE A 98 0.64 13.99 -2.55
CA ILE A 98 -0.01 12.69 -2.56
C ILE A 98 0.83 11.68 -1.78
N VAL A 99 0.17 10.87 -0.95
CA VAL A 99 0.80 9.77 -0.22
C VAL A 99 0.03 8.48 -0.45
N ILE A 100 0.72 7.43 -0.87
CA ILE A 100 0.19 6.07 -0.95
C ILE A 100 0.98 5.18 0.02
N ALA A 101 0.41 4.94 1.20
CA ALA A 101 0.97 4.00 2.17
C ALA A 101 0.57 2.57 1.77
N ASN A 102 1.37 1.97 0.89
CA ASN A 102 1.08 0.68 0.26
C ASN A 102 1.95 -0.46 0.79
N ALA A 103 3.12 -0.20 1.37
CA ALA A 103 4.01 -1.25 1.90
C ALA A 103 3.26 -2.21 2.83
N GLY A 104 3.45 -3.51 2.62
CA GLY A 104 2.79 -4.53 3.43
C GLY A 104 3.25 -5.93 3.07
N VAL A 105 3.05 -6.85 4.02
CA VAL A 105 3.37 -8.28 3.89
C VAL A 105 2.21 -9.12 4.42
N VAL A 106 2.11 -10.36 3.93
CA VAL A 106 1.22 -11.41 4.44
C VAL A 106 1.95 -12.74 4.37
N ALA A 107 1.64 -13.68 5.23
CA ALA A 107 2.06 -15.07 5.09
C ALA A 107 0.83 -15.98 5.22
N ILE A 108 0.70 -16.95 4.29
CA ILE A 108 -0.38 -17.92 4.22
C ILE A 108 0.28 -19.31 4.20
N GLY A 109 -0.13 -20.20 5.09
CA GLY A 109 0.44 -21.54 5.21
C GLY A 109 0.84 -21.89 6.66
N ASP A 110 1.63 -22.95 6.86
CA ASP A 110 2.12 -23.31 8.19
C ASP A 110 3.18 -22.30 8.69
N THR A 111 2.73 -21.43 9.57
CA THR A 111 3.56 -20.38 10.17
C THR A 111 3.68 -20.53 11.70
N GLN A 112 3.27 -21.66 12.26
CA GLN A 112 3.17 -21.87 13.72
C GLN A 112 4.54 -21.85 14.40
N THR A 113 5.59 -22.33 13.74
CA THR A 113 6.95 -22.37 14.29
C THR A 113 7.55 -20.99 14.54
N ARG A 114 6.99 -19.93 13.92
CA ARG A 114 7.44 -18.52 14.06
C ARG A 114 6.28 -17.59 14.44
N ALA A 115 5.33 -18.09 15.22
CA ALA A 115 4.04 -17.41 15.46
C ALA A 115 4.22 -15.96 15.98
N GLU A 116 4.97 -15.78 17.08
CA GLU A 116 5.14 -14.46 17.71
C GLU A 116 5.98 -13.48 16.86
N PRO A 117 7.19 -13.83 16.39
CA PRO A 117 7.98 -12.93 15.55
C PRO A 117 7.27 -12.57 14.24
N LEU A 118 6.54 -13.52 13.63
CA LEU A 118 5.79 -13.30 12.41
C LEU A 118 4.60 -12.35 12.64
N PHE A 119 3.86 -12.55 13.74
CA PHE A 119 2.77 -11.65 14.14
C PHE A 119 3.28 -10.20 14.26
N THR A 120 4.36 -10.01 15.02
CA THR A 120 4.99 -8.69 15.24
C THR A 120 5.44 -8.08 13.92
N THR A 121 6.15 -8.84 13.07
CA THR A 121 6.61 -8.34 11.76
C THR A 121 5.46 -7.86 10.88
N ILE A 122 4.34 -8.61 10.81
CA ILE A 122 3.18 -8.24 9.99
C ILE A 122 2.53 -6.97 10.53
N VAL A 123 2.34 -6.86 11.84
CA VAL A 123 1.75 -5.66 12.46
C VAL A 123 2.66 -4.45 12.28
N ASP A 124 3.97 -4.61 12.50
CA ASP A 124 4.94 -3.53 12.37
C ASP A 124 5.05 -3.03 10.93
N THR A 125 5.03 -3.94 9.96
CA THR A 125 5.10 -3.54 8.55
C THR A 125 3.78 -2.89 8.10
N ASN A 126 2.64 -3.55 8.34
CA ASN A 126 1.38 -3.16 7.73
C ASN A 126 0.69 -1.99 8.44
N LEU A 127 0.78 -1.92 9.78
CA LEU A 127 0.10 -0.90 10.58
C LEU A 127 1.07 0.17 11.07
N THR A 128 2.12 -0.21 11.79
CA THR A 128 3.12 0.75 12.28
C THR A 128 3.81 1.45 11.12
N GLY A 129 4.17 0.71 10.05
CA GLY A 129 4.76 1.28 8.84
C GLY A 129 3.83 2.23 8.08
N ALA A 130 2.52 1.96 8.06
CA ALA A 130 1.56 2.92 7.51
C ALA A 130 1.49 4.20 8.35
N TRP A 131 1.50 4.10 9.67
CA TRP A 131 1.57 5.24 10.57
C TRP A 131 2.89 6.01 10.43
N HIS A 132 4.04 5.34 10.36
CA HIS A 132 5.34 5.97 10.09
C HIS A 132 5.34 6.71 8.75
N THR A 133 4.68 6.15 7.72
CA THR A 133 4.52 6.82 6.43
C THR A 133 3.77 8.15 6.59
N LEU A 134 2.72 8.21 7.42
CA LEU A 134 2.03 9.47 7.72
C LEU A 134 2.96 10.46 8.45
N LEU A 135 3.72 10.00 9.45
CA LEU A 135 4.65 10.85 10.19
C LEU A 135 5.72 11.46 9.28
N ALA A 136 6.30 10.68 8.39
CA ALA A 136 7.35 11.12 7.49
C ALA A 136 6.85 12.07 6.37
N THR A 137 5.56 12.01 6.01
CA THR A 137 5.08 12.69 4.79
C THR A 137 4.10 13.84 5.03
N VAL A 138 3.17 13.69 5.99
CA VAL A 138 2.10 14.69 6.22
C VAL A 138 2.63 16.07 6.61
N PRO A 139 3.72 16.22 7.40
CA PRO A 139 4.30 17.54 7.67
C PRO A 139 4.66 18.33 6.42
N SER A 140 5.15 17.67 5.35
CA SER A 140 5.43 18.28 4.06
C SER A 140 4.14 18.83 3.40
N ILE A 141 3.07 18.06 3.38
CA ILE A 141 1.78 18.51 2.83
C ILE A 141 1.26 19.74 3.59
N ILE A 142 1.40 19.73 4.92
CA ILE A 142 0.98 20.85 5.78
C ILE A 142 1.81 22.10 5.46
N ARG A 143 3.15 21.98 5.36
CA ARG A 143 4.03 23.11 4.99
C ARG A 143 3.67 23.69 3.62
N LYS A 144 3.33 22.84 2.65
CA LYS A 144 2.87 23.28 1.32
C LYS A 144 1.59 24.13 1.37
N GLY A 145 0.70 23.88 2.33
CA GLY A 145 -0.46 24.73 2.65
C GLY A 145 -1.63 24.67 1.64
N ARG A 146 -1.59 23.77 0.64
CA ARG A 146 -2.62 23.64 -0.40
C ARG A 146 -3.58 22.47 -0.18
N GLY A 147 -3.36 21.68 0.89
CA GLY A 147 -4.02 20.42 1.10
C GLY A 147 -3.33 19.28 0.34
N GLY A 148 -3.91 18.09 0.39
CA GLY A 148 -3.36 16.91 -0.26
C GLY A 148 -4.28 15.70 -0.18
N SER A 149 -3.80 14.57 -0.66
CA SER A 149 -4.54 13.31 -0.60
C SER A 149 -3.65 12.17 -0.12
N VAL A 150 -4.16 11.44 0.85
CA VAL A 150 -3.52 10.24 1.42
C VAL A 150 -4.41 9.04 1.16
N VAL A 151 -3.84 7.97 0.62
CA VAL A 151 -4.49 6.67 0.47
C VAL A 151 -3.67 5.63 1.23
N LEU A 152 -4.32 4.93 2.17
CA LEU A 152 -3.74 3.80 2.86
C LEU A 152 -4.26 2.51 2.21
N VAL A 153 -3.36 1.62 1.81
CA VAL A 153 -3.75 0.33 1.21
C VAL A 153 -4.02 -0.68 2.33
N SER A 154 -5.32 -0.86 2.62
CA SER A 154 -5.78 -1.89 3.56
C SER A 154 -5.98 -3.23 2.84
N SER A 155 -7.10 -3.88 3.03
CA SER A 155 -7.51 -5.14 2.42
C SER A 155 -9.01 -5.35 2.66
N SER A 156 -9.65 -6.27 1.93
CA SER A 156 -10.94 -6.84 2.33
C SER A 156 -10.87 -7.40 3.75
N GLN A 157 -9.72 -7.95 4.17
CA GLN A 157 -9.45 -8.42 5.54
C GLN A 157 -9.38 -7.29 6.59
N GLY A 158 -9.42 -6.04 6.19
CA GLY A 158 -9.62 -4.88 7.08
C GLY A 158 -11.08 -4.52 7.31
N LEU A 159 -12.02 -5.19 6.65
CA LEU A 159 -13.46 -4.94 6.72
C LEU A 159 -14.27 -6.13 7.23
N ILE A 160 -13.74 -7.34 7.08
CA ILE A 160 -14.41 -8.60 7.44
C ILE A 160 -13.47 -9.49 8.24
N GLY A 161 -14.05 -10.40 9.05
CA GLY A 161 -13.31 -11.42 9.81
C GLY A 161 -13.35 -12.82 9.18
N ARG A 162 -13.80 -12.92 7.92
CA ARG A 162 -13.97 -14.18 7.20
C ARG A 162 -12.68 -14.58 6.46
N GLY A 163 -12.44 -15.88 6.29
CA GLY A 163 -11.32 -16.40 5.50
C GLY A 163 -10.02 -16.57 6.28
N GLY A 164 -10.00 -16.33 7.60
CA GLY A 164 -8.87 -16.69 8.44
C GLY A 164 -8.71 -18.21 8.58
N ASP A 165 -7.46 -18.66 8.63
CA ASP A 165 -7.09 -20.08 8.82
C ASP A 165 -6.75 -20.42 10.28
N GLY A 166 -6.86 -19.43 11.19
CA GLY A 166 -6.48 -19.55 12.60
C GLY A 166 -4.99 -19.39 12.88
N SER A 167 -4.16 -19.16 11.86
CA SER A 167 -2.73 -18.92 12.02
C SER A 167 -2.42 -17.55 12.62
N ALA A 168 -1.28 -17.43 13.30
CA ALA A 168 -0.79 -16.15 13.81
C ALA A 168 -0.62 -15.11 12.70
N ALA A 169 -0.21 -15.54 11.50
CA ALA A 169 -0.06 -14.67 10.34
C ALA A 169 -1.38 -14.05 9.89
N MET A 170 -2.45 -14.85 9.79
CA MET A 170 -3.75 -14.32 9.37
C MET A 170 -4.42 -13.49 10.45
N PHE A 171 -4.24 -13.82 11.74
CA PHE A 171 -4.66 -12.96 12.85
C PHE A 171 -3.94 -11.60 12.79
N ALA A 172 -2.61 -11.60 12.62
CA ALA A 172 -1.81 -10.37 12.50
C ALA A 172 -2.22 -9.55 11.27
N TYR A 173 -2.42 -10.22 10.14
CA TYR A 173 -2.82 -9.55 8.89
C TYR A 173 -4.18 -8.88 9.04
N ALA A 174 -5.21 -9.63 9.46
CA ALA A 174 -6.55 -9.07 9.66
C ALA A 174 -6.53 -7.93 10.69
N ALA A 175 -5.88 -8.12 11.85
CA ALA A 175 -5.76 -7.08 12.87
C ALA A 175 -5.06 -5.83 12.34
N SER A 176 -3.94 -5.99 11.60
CA SER A 176 -3.21 -4.86 11.02
C SER A 176 -4.06 -4.09 10.00
N LYS A 177 -4.79 -4.80 9.12
CA LYS A 177 -5.62 -4.16 8.08
C LYS A 177 -6.88 -3.50 8.64
N HIS A 178 -7.48 -4.04 9.71
CA HIS A 178 -8.51 -3.31 10.48
C HIS A 178 -7.91 -2.07 11.18
N GLY A 179 -6.71 -2.21 11.75
CA GLY A 179 -5.97 -1.10 12.33
C GLY A 179 -5.72 0.03 11.34
N VAL A 180 -5.36 -0.27 10.09
CA VAL A 180 -5.18 0.70 9.01
C VAL A 180 -6.48 1.46 8.71
N VAL A 181 -7.65 0.79 8.72
CA VAL A 181 -8.95 1.47 8.58
C VAL A 181 -9.23 2.40 9.77
N GLY A 182 -8.90 1.97 10.99
CA GLY A 182 -8.98 2.81 12.19
C GLY A 182 -8.05 4.03 12.11
N LEU A 183 -6.80 3.81 11.69
CA LEU A 183 -5.80 4.86 11.46
C LEU A 183 -6.29 5.88 10.43
N MET A 184 -6.83 5.42 9.31
CA MET A 184 -7.40 6.28 8.27
C MET A 184 -8.49 7.20 8.81
N ARG A 185 -9.45 6.66 9.57
CA ARG A 185 -10.55 7.46 10.15
C ARG A 185 -10.04 8.52 11.11
N SER A 186 -9.08 8.16 11.96
CA SER A 186 -8.44 9.11 12.89
C SER A 186 -7.66 10.19 12.13
N ALA A 187 -6.86 9.81 11.13
CA ALA A 187 -6.09 10.72 10.30
C ALA A 187 -6.98 11.66 9.47
N ALA A 188 -8.10 11.17 8.92
CA ALA A 188 -9.06 11.99 8.18
C ALA A 188 -9.60 13.14 9.05
N ASN A 189 -9.91 12.86 10.31
CA ASN A 189 -10.34 13.89 11.27
C ASN A 189 -9.22 14.85 11.65
N ALA A 190 -8.04 14.30 11.97
CA ALA A 190 -6.90 15.10 12.45
C ALA A 190 -6.37 16.07 11.39
N TYR A 191 -6.36 15.64 10.11
CA TYR A 191 -5.77 16.41 9.02
C TYR A 191 -6.79 17.23 8.20
N ALA A 192 -8.08 17.13 8.48
CA ALA A 192 -9.13 17.90 7.82
C ALA A 192 -8.90 19.43 7.89
N PRO A 193 -8.45 20.04 9.01
CA PRO A 193 -8.15 21.47 9.07
C PRO A 193 -7.08 21.92 8.05
N HIS A 194 -6.21 21.00 7.64
CA HIS A 194 -5.16 21.24 6.63
C HIS A 194 -5.61 20.92 5.20
N LYS A 195 -6.92 20.63 4.98
CA LYS A 195 -7.50 20.25 3.69
C LYS A 195 -6.87 18.95 3.11
N ILE A 196 -6.41 18.05 3.96
CA ILE A 196 -5.86 16.75 3.58
C ILE A 196 -6.98 15.72 3.66
N ARG A 197 -7.23 15.04 2.55
CA ARG A 197 -8.17 13.92 2.48
C ARG A 197 -7.44 12.62 2.78
N VAL A 198 -8.03 11.74 3.57
CA VAL A 198 -7.45 10.45 3.91
C VAL A 198 -8.50 9.36 3.70
N ASN A 199 -8.18 8.35 2.88
CA ASN A 199 -9.08 7.24 2.55
C ASN A 199 -8.31 5.91 2.54
N THR A 200 -9.03 4.79 2.49
CA THR A 200 -8.41 3.49 2.22
C THR A 200 -8.96 2.89 0.93
N VAL A 201 -8.09 2.14 0.22
CA VAL A 201 -8.50 1.11 -0.73
C VAL A 201 -8.38 -0.25 -0.06
N ASN A 202 -9.33 -1.14 -0.34
CA ASN A 202 -9.48 -2.42 0.34
C ASN A 202 -9.61 -3.55 -0.70
N PRO A 203 -8.49 -3.94 -1.34
CA PRO A 203 -8.54 -5.01 -2.34
C PRO A 203 -8.74 -6.39 -1.69
N SER A 204 -9.30 -7.32 -2.46
CA SER A 204 -9.23 -8.75 -2.21
C SER A 204 -7.87 -9.31 -2.61
N GLY A 205 -7.75 -10.56 -3.02
CA GLY A 205 -6.52 -11.11 -3.57
C GLY A 205 -6.14 -10.37 -4.87
N VAL A 206 -4.91 -9.86 -4.94
CA VAL A 206 -4.38 -9.16 -6.12
C VAL A 206 -3.29 -9.98 -6.78
N ALA A 207 -3.31 -10.12 -8.09
CA ALA A 207 -2.33 -10.86 -8.89
C ALA A 207 -0.95 -10.17 -8.83
N THR A 208 -0.20 -10.43 -7.77
CA THR A 208 1.12 -9.85 -7.48
C THR A 208 2.09 -10.91 -6.96
N PRO A 209 3.41 -10.65 -6.96
CA PRO A 209 4.39 -11.58 -6.37
C PRO A 209 4.15 -11.89 -4.88
N MET A 210 3.36 -11.08 -4.16
CA MET A 210 2.95 -11.37 -2.78
C MET A 210 2.03 -12.59 -2.70
N ILE A 211 1.20 -12.82 -3.70
CA ILE A 211 0.25 -13.94 -3.75
C ILE A 211 0.74 -15.02 -4.72
N LEU A 212 1.32 -14.62 -5.84
CA LEU A 212 1.80 -15.53 -6.89
C LEU A 212 3.26 -15.93 -6.61
N ASN A 213 3.49 -16.63 -5.49
CA ASN A 213 4.76 -17.24 -5.13
C ASN A 213 4.53 -18.66 -4.61
N ASP A 214 5.56 -19.50 -4.69
CA ASP A 214 5.46 -20.93 -4.37
C ASP A 214 4.98 -21.18 -2.93
N PHE A 215 5.40 -20.37 -1.97
CA PHE A 215 5.00 -20.55 -0.57
C PHE A 215 3.50 -20.36 -0.39
N VAL A 216 2.94 -19.28 -0.92
CA VAL A 216 1.49 -18.98 -0.81
C VAL A 216 0.67 -19.96 -1.63
N ILE A 217 1.10 -20.29 -2.85
CA ILE A 217 0.40 -21.24 -3.74
C ILE A 217 0.35 -22.64 -3.09
N ASN A 218 1.47 -23.12 -2.56
CA ASN A 218 1.53 -24.41 -1.86
C ASN A 218 0.67 -24.38 -0.60
N GLY A 219 0.77 -23.31 0.22
CA GLY A 219 -0.05 -23.17 1.43
C GLY A 219 -1.55 -23.19 1.15
N MET A 220 -2.00 -22.52 0.09
CA MET A 220 -3.40 -22.55 -0.36
C MET A 220 -3.83 -23.92 -0.91
N THR A 221 -2.91 -24.65 -1.51
CA THR A 221 -3.18 -25.99 -2.07
C THR A 221 -3.28 -27.04 -0.97
N GLU A 222 -2.40 -26.98 0.03
CA GLU A 222 -2.37 -27.92 1.17
C GLU A 222 -3.51 -27.64 2.16
N ASN A 223 -3.89 -26.40 2.34
CA ASN A 223 -4.94 -25.94 3.24
C ASN A 223 -5.98 -25.10 2.51
N PRO A 224 -6.78 -25.68 1.63
CA PRO A 224 -7.76 -24.94 0.83
C PRO A 224 -8.81 -24.29 1.74
N ASN A 225 -8.92 -22.96 1.65
CA ASN A 225 -9.96 -22.20 2.33
C ASN A 225 -10.83 -21.49 1.28
N PRO A 226 -11.97 -22.07 0.89
CA PRO A 226 -12.84 -21.51 -0.13
C PRO A 226 -13.27 -20.06 0.17
N ALA A 227 -13.39 -19.71 1.47
CA ALA A 227 -13.81 -18.36 1.86
C ALA A 227 -12.82 -17.24 1.49
N VAL A 228 -11.56 -17.59 1.21
CA VAL A 228 -10.53 -16.61 0.79
C VAL A 228 -10.69 -16.20 -0.67
N ALA A 229 -11.08 -17.14 -1.54
CA ALA A 229 -11.15 -16.95 -2.99
C ALA A 229 -12.56 -16.62 -3.51
N GLN A 230 -13.57 -16.58 -2.65
CA GLN A 230 -14.94 -16.30 -3.08
C GLN A 230 -15.16 -14.83 -3.40
N THR A 231 -15.78 -14.57 -4.55
CA THR A 231 -16.22 -13.25 -5.00
C THR A 231 -17.62 -13.35 -5.60
N LEU A 232 -18.38 -12.24 -5.64
CA LEU A 232 -19.71 -12.22 -6.27
C LEU A 232 -19.63 -12.20 -7.79
N LEU A 233 -18.60 -11.55 -8.34
CA LEU A 233 -18.42 -11.51 -9.79
C LEU A 233 -17.83 -12.85 -10.25
N PRO A 234 -18.49 -13.56 -11.16
CA PRO A 234 -18.03 -14.86 -11.62
C PRO A 234 -16.65 -14.72 -12.31
N ASP A 235 -15.84 -15.76 -12.20
CA ASP A 235 -14.54 -15.90 -12.86
C ASP A 235 -13.46 -14.91 -12.40
N VAL A 236 -13.68 -14.15 -11.33
CA VAL A 236 -12.69 -13.23 -10.75
C VAL A 236 -12.13 -13.83 -9.46
N ALA A 237 -11.09 -14.64 -9.57
CA ALA A 237 -10.38 -15.17 -8.40
C ALA A 237 -9.42 -14.14 -7.77
N LEU A 238 -8.74 -13.36 -8.61
CA LEU A 238 -7.85 -12.28 -8.23
C LEU A 238 -8.18 -11.04 -9.05
N VAL A 239 -8.04 -9.86 -8.46
CA VAL A 239 -8.05 -8.59 -9.20
C VAL A 239 -6.63 -8.25 -9.65
N GLU A 240 -6.49 -7.41 -10.68
CA GLU A 240 -5.19 -6.95 -11.15
C GLU A 240 -4.73 -5.72 -10.36
N SER A 241 -3.41 -5.48 -10.32
CA SER A 241 -2.85 -4.27 -9.71
C SER A 241 -3.44 -3.00 -10.33
N GLN A 242 -3.75 -3.03 -11.62
CA GLN A 242 -4.34 -1.91 -12.34
C GLN A 242 -5.75 -1.58 -11.84
N ASP A 243 -6.58 -2.57 -11.50
CA ASP A 243 -7.94 -2.34 -10.98
C ASP A 243 -7.90 -1.56 -9.67
N VAL A 244 -6.96 -1.89 -8.79
CA VAL A 244 -6.76 -1.14 -7.54
C VAL A 244 -6.21 0.25 -7.82
N THR A 245 -5.33 0.39 -8.81
CA THR A 245 -4.72 1.66 -9.20
C THR A 245 -5.74 2.65 -9.73
N GLU A 246 -6.76 2.22 -10.46
CA GLU A 246 -7.85 3.09 -10.92
C GLU A 246 -8.61 3.73 -9.74
N ALA A 247 -8.88 2.95 -8.70
CA ALA A 247 -9.51 3.49 -7.48
C ALA A 247 -8.57 4.49 -6.76
N VAL A 248 -7.27 4.20 -6.70
CA VAL A 248 -6.27 5.12 -6.14
C VAL A 248 -6.22 6.41 -6.95
N LEU A 249 -6.13 6.34 -8.28
CA LEU A 249 -6.13 7.51 -9.17
C LEU A 249 -7.36 8.39 -8.93
N TRP A 250 -8.54 7.79 -8.84
CA TRP A 250 -9.76 8.54 -8.52
C TRP A 250 -9.64 9.24 -7.17
N LEU A 251 -9.24 8.52 -6.11
CA LEU A 251 -9.16 9.06 -4.75
C LEU A 251 -8.15 10.21 -4.63
N VAL A 252 -7.05 10.19 -5.37
CA VAL A 252 -6.04 11.26 -5.30
C VAL A 252 -6.36 12.43 -6.22
N SER A 253 -7.20 12.24 -7.23
CA SER A 253 -7.55 13.26 -8.20
C SER A 253 -8.50 14.34 -7.66
N PRO A 254 -8.62 15.49 -8.34
CA PRO A 254 -9.62 16.52 -8.03
C PRO A 254 -11.07 16.03 -8.13
N ARG A 255 -11.33 14.92 -8.83
CA ARG A 255 -12.68 14.32 -8.95
C ARG A 255 -13.22 13.84 -7.60
N ALA A 256 -12.31 13.44 -6.67
CA ALA A 256 -12.66 13.02 -5.31
C ALA A 256 -12.51 14.13 -4.25
N ARG A 257 -12.57 15.41 -4.64
CA ARG A 257 -12.27 16.57 -3.77
C ARG A 257 -13.07 16.65 -2.47
N TYR A 258 -14.20 15.97 -2.38
CA TYR A 258 -15.06 15.93 -1.19
C TYR A 258 -15.16 14.53 -0.58
N VAL A 259 -14.24 13.62 -0.95
CA VAL A 259 -14.20 12.23 -0.46
C VAL A 259 -13.07 12.08 0.55
N THR A 260 -13.41 11.88 1.80
CA THR A 260 -12.46 11.63 2.91
C THR A 260 -13.09 10.75 3.98
N GLY A 261 -12.30 9.95 4.66
CA GLY A 261 -12.74 9.08 5.77
C GLY A 261 -13.49 7.83 5.32
N ILE A 262 -13.40 7.44 4.04
CA ILE A 262 -14.09 6.27 3.50
C ILE A 262 -13.16 5.09 3.21
N THR A 263 -13.74 3.91 3.15
CA THR A 263 -13.13 2.68 2.66
C THR A 263 -13.69 2.35 1.28
N VAL A 264 -12.82 2.03 0.32
CA VAL A 264 -13.21 1.67 -1.05
C VAL A 264 -12.80 0.22 -1.33
N PRO A 265 -13.71 -0.76 -1.24
CA PRO A 265 -13.43 -2.12 -1.66
C PRO A 265 -13.17 -2.20 -3.17
N VAL A 266 -12.12 -2.94 -3.55
CA VAL A 266 -11.81 -3.34 -4.93
C VAL A 266 -11.63 -4.85 -4.90
N ASP A 267 -12.73 -5.58 -4.87
CA ASP A 267 -12.76 -6.95 -4.35
C ASP A 267 -13.76 -7.89 -5.04
N ALA A 268 -14.30 -7.48 -6.16
CA ALA A 268 -15.34 -8.23 -6.90
C ALA A 268 -16.51 -8.69 -6.02
N GLY A 269 -16.83 -7.91 -4.96
CA GLY A 269 -17.94 -8.19 -4.03
C GLY A 269 -17.60 -9.14 -2.89
N HIS A 270 -16.31 -9.42 -2.64
CA HIS A 270 -15.87 -10.34 -1.58
C HIS A 270 -16.38 -9.96 -0.17
N VAL A 271 -16.44 -8.66 0.18
CA VAL A 271 -16.83 -8.22 1.53
C VAL A 271 -18.32 -8.28 1.83
N VAL A 272 -19.17 -8.43 0.82
CA VAL A 272 -20.64 -8.45 0.99
C VAL A 272 -21.26 -9.86 0.89
N MET A 273 -20.45 -10.89 0.82
CA MET A 273 -20.88 -12.29 0.79
C MET A 273 -21.19 -12.84 2.16
#